data_ac9f7b90cc9f8bf66d77cde2dc2b5395
#
_entry.id   ac9f7b90cc9f8bf66d77cde2dc2b5395
#
_cell.length_a   1.000
_cell.length_b   1.000
_cell.length_c   1.000
_cell.angle_alpha   90.00
_cell.angle_beta   90.00
_cell.angle_gamma   90.00
#
_symmetry.space_group_name_H-M   'P 1'
#
loop_
_entity.id
_entity.type
_entity.pdbx_description
1 polymer ?
#
loop_
_entity_poly.entity_id
_entity_poly.type
_entity_poly.pdbx_seq_one_letter_code
_entity_poly.pdbx_strand_id
1 'polypeptide(L)'
;DDITHIDFLKDACGIPERICCRYNPGGYFSLGTDIMDNPGDAKYGMTKPQIFEAFKRLKREGVKEFGIHSFLASNTVSNEYYPALASILFNLAVELKENLGVHIGFINLSGGVGIPYTPDKEPNDIFAIGEGVRKAYEEILVPAGMGDVKIFTELGRFMLAPHGHL
;
A
#
# COMPACT_ATOMS: atom_id res chain seq x y z
N ASP A 1 9.20 6.73 3.33
CA ASP A 1 9.83 5.40 3.25
C ASP A 1 10.43 4.95 4.57
N ASP A 2 11.22 5.80 5.23
CA ASP A 2 11.96 5.48 6.44
C ASP A 2 11.58 6.44 7.56
N ILE A 3 11.64 5.99 8.82
CA ILE A 3 11.26 6.80 9.97
C ILE A 3 12.17 8.03 10.14
N THR A 4 13.43 7.94 9.72
CA THR A 4 14.40 9.05 9.77
C THR A 4 14.04 10.18 8.81
N HIS A 5 13.26 9.89 7.75
CA HIS A 5 12.80 10.90 6.81
C HIS A 5 11.89 11.96 7.45
N ILE A 6 11.27 11.67 8.58
CA ILE A 6 10.45 12.66 9.30
C ILE A 6 11.30 13.84 9.76
N ASP A 7 12.47 13.57 10.32
CA ASP A 7 13.38 14.63 10.79
C ASP A 7 13.95 15.43 9.62
N PHE A 8 14.41 14.77 8.57
CA PHE A 8 14.87 15.45 7.35
C PHE A 8 13.78 16.33 6.71
N LEU A 9 12.54 15.83 6.63
CA LEU A 9 11.44 16.60 6.08
C LEU A 9 11.15 17.84 6.94
N LYS A 10 11.12 17.66 8.26
CA LYS A 10 10.88 18.73 9.22
C LYS A 10 11.92 19.85 9.08
N ASP A 11 13.20 19.47 8.97
CA ASP A 11 14.32 20.42 8.87
C ASP A 11 14.34 21.13 7.50
N ALA A 12 13.99 20.43 6.43
CA ALA A 12 14.05 20.95 5.07
C ALA A 12 12.91 21.93 4.74
N CYS A 13 11.68 21.62 5.14
CA CYS A 13 10.49 22.38 4.73
C CYS A 13 9.33 22.37 5.71
N GLY A 14 9.50 21.78 6.88
CA GLY A 14 8.44 21.55 7.85
C GLY A 14 7.58 20.33 7.52
N ILE A 15 6.73 19.95 8.45
CA ILE A 15 5.84 18.80 8.28
C ILE A 15 4.54 19.27 7.62
N PRO A 16 4.17 18.71 6.43
CA PRO A 16 2.93 19.07 5.75
C PRO A 16 1.70 18.52 6.48
N GLU A 17 0.54 19.13 6.24
CA GLU A 17 -0.72 18.68 6.84
C GLU A 17 -1.17 17.29 6.40
N ARG A 18 -0.73 16.83 5.20
CA ARG A 18 -1.03 15.51 4.63
C ARG A 18 0.24 14.72 4.44
N ILE A 19 0.32 13.52 5.02
CA ILE A 19 1.47 12.62 4.90
C ILE A 19 1.00 11.19 4.63
N CYS A 20 1.72 10.54 3.71
CA CYS A 20 1.59 9.11 3.44
C CYS A 20 2.86 8.38 3.89
N CYS A 21 2.70 7.33 4.68
CA CYS A 21 3.80 6.50 5.16
C CYS A 21 3.83 5.16 4.45
N ARG A 22 5.03 4.75 3.99
CA ARG A 22 5.20 3.44 3.36
C ARG A 22 5.44 2.36 4.40
N TYR A 23 4.61 1.34 4.34
CA TYR A 23 4.65 0.16 5.20
C TYR A 23 5.34 -1.02 4.50
N ASN A 24 6.20 -1.73 5.23
CA ASN A 24 6.74 -3.02 4.86
C ASN A 24 6.21 -4.05 5.86
N PRO A 25 5.34 -4.99 5.45
CA PRO A 25 4.76 -5.98 6.35
C PRO A 25 5.78 -6.99 6.89
N GLY A 26 6.96 -7.09 6.28
CA GLY A 26 7.94 -8.12 6.60
C GLY A 26 7.49 -9.53 6.18
N GLY A 27 8.33 -10.53 6.47
CA GLY A 27 8.02 -11.93 6.18
C GLY A 27 8.02 -12.27 4.69
N TYR A 28 7.44 -13.42 4.37
CA TYR A 28 7.27 -13.88 3.00
C TYR A 28 5.89 -13.50 2.48
N PHE A 29 5.84 -12.67 1.46
CA PHE A 29 4.63 -12.32 0.74
C PHE A 29 4.84 -12.71 -0.72
N SER A 30 4.70 -14.01 -1.03
CA SER A 30 4.92 -14.56 -2.38
C SER A 30 3.59 -14.92 -3.02
N LEU A 31 3.25 -14.25 -4.10
CA LEU A 31 2.12 -14.57 -4.97
C LEU A 31 2.58 -14.69 -6.44
N GLY A 32 3.72 -15.35 -6.63
CA GLY A 32 4.12 -15.86 -7.95
C GLY A 32 4.98 -14.95 -8.83
N THR A 33 5.74 -14.02 -8.26
CA THR A 33 6.80 -13.32 -8.99
C THR A 33 8.10 -13.28 -8.20
N ASP A 34 9.24 -13.42 -8.89
CA ASP A 34 10.57 -13.40 -8.28
C ASP A 34 11.10 -11.97 -8.00
N ILE A 35 10.34 -10.93 -8.33
CA ILE A 35 10.77 -9.54 -8.21
C ILE A 35 10.04 -8.89 -7.05
N MET A 36 10.77 -8.64 -5.95
CA MET A 36 10.32 -7.97 -4.73
C MET A 36 9.31 -8.78 -3.88
N ASP A 37 9.22 -10.09 -4.08
CA ASP A 37 8.27 -10.96 -3.37
C ASP A 37 8.65 -11.25 -1.91
N ASN A 38 9.81 -10.80 -1.45
CA ASN A 38 10.28 -11.03 -0.11
C ASN A 38 10.37 -9.73 0.69
N PRO A 39 9.28 -9.28 1.34
CA PRO A 39 9.30 -8.06 2.15
C PRO A 39 10.35 -8.09 3.27
N GLY A 40 10.76 -9.27 3.73
CA GLY A 40 11.81 -9.43 4.73
C GLY A 40 13.17 -8.91 4.27
N ASP A 41 13.46 -8.99 2.97
CA ASP A 41 14.70 -8.53 2.35
C ASP A 41 14.55 -7.15 1.67
N ALA A 42 13.34 -6.60 1.64
CA ALA A 42 13.08 -5.31 1.01
C ALA A 42 13.65 -4.17 1.86
N LYS A 43 14.40 -3.28 1.21
CA LYS A 43 15.01 -2.10 1.84
C LYS A 43 14.08 -0.88 1.96
N TYR A 44 12.85 -0.98 1.51
CA TYR A 44 11.90 0.12 1.46
C TYR A 44 10.71 -0.10 2.37
N GLY A 45 10.28 0.97 3.04
CA GLY A 45 9.13 0.96 3.92
C GLY A 45 9.48 0.66 5.37
N MET A 46 8.64 1.14 6.26
CA MET A 46 8.77 0.97 7.70
C MET A 46 8.19 -0.35 8.17
N THR A 47 8.86 -1.01 9.09
CA THR A 47 8.33 -2.17 9.82
C THR A 47 7.13 -1.77 10.68
N LYS A 48 6.37 -2.74 11.19
CA LYS A 48 5.19 -2.46 12.02
C LYS A 48 5.52 -1.58 13.26
N PRO A 49 6.55 -1.84 14.05
CA PRO A 49 6.91 -0.95 15.15
C PRO A 49 7.29 0.47 14.68
N GLN A 50 8.02 0.58 13.58
CA GLN A 50 8.43 1.88 13.03
C GLN A 50 7.25 2.68 12.51
N ILE A 51 6.27 2.05 11.82
CA ILE A 51 5.10 2.76 11.31
C ILE A 51 4.24 3.29 12.46
N PHE A 52 4.05 2.53 13.52
CA PHE A 52 3.34 3.00 14.71
C PHE A 52 4.03 4.20 15.37
N GLU A 53 5.36 4.16 15.51
CA GLU A 53 6.12 5.30 16.06
C GLU A 53 6.08 6.51 15.12
N ALA A 54 6.19 6.30 13.80
CA ALA A 54 6.07 7.36 12.80
C ALA A 54 4.72 8.08 12.93
N PHE A 55 3.61 7.35 12.99
CA PHE A 55 2.28 7.96 13.14
C PHE A 55 2.08 8.68 14.47
N LYS A 56 2.64 8.18 15.57
CA LYS A 56 2.66 8.91 16.86
C LYS A 56 3.41 10.24 16.74
N ARG A 57 4.58 10.24 16.09
CA ARG A 57 5.38 11.46 15.87
C ARG A 57 4.63 12.45 15.00
N LEU A 58 4.14 12.02 13.85
CA LEU A 58 3.41 12.86 12.90
C LEU A 58 2.13 13.45 13.51
N LYS A 59 1.40 12.70 14.33
CA LYS A 59 0.24 13.20 15.06
C LYS A 59 0.64 14.35 16.03
N ARG A 60 1.76 14.21 16.74
CA ARG A 60 2.30 15.27 17.62
C ARG A 60 2.77 16.50 16.85
N GLU A 61 3.26 16.34 15.62
CA GLU A 61 3.63 17.44 14.73
C GLU A 61 2.44 18.12 14.04
N GLY A 62 1.21 17.68 14.29
CA GLY A 62 0.00 18.35 13.81
C GLY A 62 -0.47 17.92 12.42
N VAL A 63 -0.03 16.79 11.92
CA VAL A 63 -0.55 16.20 10.67
C VAL A 63 -2.04 15.94 10.82
N LYS A 64 -2.83 16.35 9.80
CA LYS A 64 -4.29 16.28 9.79
C LYS A 64 -4.83 15.15 8.93
N GLU A 65 -4.16 14.82 7.83
CA GLU A 65 -4.56 13.77 6.91
C GLU A 65 -3.46 12.73 6.74
N PHE A 66 -3.79 11.51 7.11
CA PHE A 66 -2.86 10.39 7.12
C PHE A 66 -3.18 9.40 6.00
N GLY A 67 -2.14 8.93 5.34
CA GLY A 67 -2.21 7.85 4.38
C GLY A 67 -1.21 6.74 4.66
N ILE A 68 -1.50 5.56 4.17
CA ILE A 68 -0.57 4.43 4.14
C ILE A 68 -0.39 3.93 2.72
N HIS A 69 0.79 3.42 2.45
CA HIS A 69 1.21 2.92 1.14
C HIS A 69 2.07 1.67 1.32
N SER A 70 2.00 0.75 0.39
CA SER A 70 2.95 -0.35 0.29
C SER A 70 3.14 -0.76 -1.17
N PHE A 71 4.38 -1.13 -1.53
CA PHE A 71 4.71 -1.61 -2.86
C PHE A 71 5.63 -2.83 -2.70
N LEU A 72 5.11 -4.02 -2.94
CA LEU A 72 5.76 -5.30 -2.64
C LEU A 72 6.12 -6.11 -3.88
N ALA A 73 5.52 -5.83 -5.03
CA ALA A 73 5.75 -6.60 -6.25
C ALA A 73 5.69 -5.73 -7.50
N SER A 74 6.31 -6.21 -8.57
CA SER A 74 6.29 -5.59 -9.90
C SER A 74 5.98 -6.63 -10.96
N ASN A 75 5.12 -6.28 -11.91
CA ASN A 75 4.66 -7.14 -12.99
C ASN A 75 4.05 -8.47 -12.52
N THR A 76 3.22 -8.41 -11.48
CA THR A 76 2.52 -9.59 -10.96
C THR A 76 1.39 -9.99 -11.90
N VAL A 77 1.46 -11.22 -12.37
CA VAL A 77 0.39 -11.84 -13.19
C VAL A 77 -0.42 -12.75 -12.27
N SER A 78 -1.16 -12.14 -11.33
CA SER A 78 -2.03 -12.80 -10.36
C SER A 78 -3.14 -11.87 -9.93
N ASN A 79 -4.37 -12.36 -9.94
CA ASN A 79 -5.54 -11.60 -9.50
C ASN A 79 -5.64 -11.49 -7.96
N GLU A 80 -4.90 -12.31 -7.22
CA GLU A 80 -4.93 -12.38 -5.74
C GLU A 80 -4.01 -11.37 -5.06
N TYR A 81 -2.99 -10.85 -5.75
CA TYR A 81 -1.98 -9.96 -5.16
C TYR A 81 -2.60 -8.70 -4.54
N TYR A 82 -3.41 -7.97 -5.31
CA TYR A 82 -4.00 -6.71 -4.84
C TYR A 82 -5.02 -6.90 -3.71
N PRO A 83 -5.95 -7.87 -3.78
CA PRO A 83 -6.82 -8.17 -2.64
C PRO A 83 -6.07 -8.54 -1.37
N ALA A 84 -4.99 -9.30 -1.48
CA ALA A 84 -4.15 -9.66 -0.33
C ALA A 84 -3.41 -8.44 0.24
N LEU A 85 -2.80 -7.62 -0.60
CA LEU A 85 -2.17 -6.36 -0.19
C LEU A 85 -3.18 -5.41 0.46
N ALA A 86 -4.36 -5.27 -0.14
CA ALA A 86 -5.44 -4.47 0.41
C ALA A 86 -5.82 -4.93 1.82
N SER A 87 -6.01 -6.24 2.03
CA SER A 87 -6.33 -6.80 3.34
C SER A 87 -5.26 -6.47 4.39
N ILE A 88 -3.97 -6.55 4.03
CA ILE A 88 -2.86 -6.19 4.93
C ILE A 88 -2.94 -4.72 5.33
N LEU A 89 -3.10 -3.81 4.35
CA LEU A 89 -3.14 -2.37 4.62
C LEU A 89 -4.42 -1.94 5.34
N PHE A 90 -5.56 -2.57 5.05
CA PHE A 90 -6.83 -2.29 5.72
C PHE A 90 -6.78 -2.70 7.19
N ASN A 91 -6.25 -3.87 7.51
CA ASN A 91 -6.03 -4.28 8.90
C ASN A 91 -5.06 -3.36 9.63
N LEU A 92 -3.96 -2.93 8.99
CA LEU A 92 -3.06 -1.95 9.57
C LEU A 92 -3.77 -0.61 9.86
N ALA A 93 -4.63 -0.14 8.96
CA ALA A 93 -5.39 1.09 9.15
C ALA A 93 -6.33 0.99 10.38
N VAL A 94 -7.00 -0.15 10.53
CA VAL A 94 -7.85 -0.42 11.70
C VAL A 94 -7.01 -0.42 12.99
N GLU A 95 -5.88 -1.11 13.00
CA GLU A 95 -4.99 -1.15 14.16
C GLU A 95 -4.45 0.25 14.54
N LEU A 96 -4.09 1.08 13.57
CA LEU A 96 -3.64 2.46 13.80
C LEU A 96 -4.76 3.32 14.42
N LYS A 97 -6.00 3.15 13.96
CA LYS A 97 -7.17 3.81 14.54
C LYS A 97 -7.40 3.36 15.98
N GLU A 98 -7.42 2.07 16.23
CA GLU A 98 -7.71 1.51 17.57
C GLU A 98 -6.63 1.84 18.60
N ASN A 99 -5.35 1.71 18.22
CA ASN A 99 -4.25 1.86 19.16
C ASN A 99 -3.74 3.31 19.31
N LEU A 100 -3.86 4.13 18.26
CA LEU A 100 -3.32 5.49 18.25
C LEU A 100 -4.38 6.58 18.10
N GLY A 101 -5.63 6.21 17.82
CA GLY A 101 -6.66 7.16 17.44
C GLY A 101 -6.28 7.98 16.20
N VAL A 102 -5.59 7.34 15.25
CA VAL A 102 -5.21 7.92 13.95
C VAL A 102 -6.15 7.38 12.89
N HIS A 103 -6.95 8.26 12.28
CA HIS A 103 -7.79 7.89 11.15
C HIS A 103 -6.98 7.98 9.85
N ILE A 104 -6.95 6.89 9.10
CA ILE A 104 -6.33 6.85 7.78
C ILE A 104 -7.36 7.33 6.76
N GLY A 105 -7.09 8.45 6.11
CA GLY A 105 -8.00 9.04 5.10
C GLY A 105 -7.84 8.43 3.72
N PHE A 106 -6.68 7.83 3.43
CA PHE A 106 -6.44 7.18 2.15
C PHE A 106 -5.40 6.07 2.23
N ILE A 107 -5.55 5.09 1.35
CA ILE A 107 -4.65 3.95 1.20
C ILE A 107 -4.22 3.86 -0.26
N ASN A 108 -2.92 3.86 -0.50
CA ASN A 108 -2.35 3.68 -1.83
C ASN A 108 -1.81 2.25 -1.98
N LEU A 109 -2.48 1.46 -2.81
CA LEU A 109 -2.10 0.09 -3.14
C LEU A 109 -0.94 0.03 -4.14
N SER A 110 -0.45 1.19 -4.60
CA SER A 110 0.66 1.31 -5.55
C SER A 110 0.39 0.68 -6.91
N GLY A 111 1.47 0.25 -7.57
CA GLY A 111 1.49 -0.48 -8.82
C GLY A 111 1.66 -1.99 -8.61
N GLY A 112 2.11 -2.65 -9.66
CA GLY A 112 2.46 -4.07 -9.60
C GLY A 112 1.58 -4.98 -10.46
N VAL A 113 0.36 -4.55 -10.85
CA VAL A 113 -0.44 -5.32 -11.82
C VAL A 113 0.33 -5.41 -13.13
N GLY A 114 0.67 -6.64 -13.49
CA GLY A 114 1.47 -6.95 -14.65
C GLY A 114 0.67 -7.18 -15.91
N ILE A 115 1.41 -7.35 -17.00
CA ILE A 115 0.89 -7.83 -18.28
C ILE A 115 1.67 -9.09 -18.68
N PRO A 116 1.06 -10.02 -19.41
CA PRO A 116 1.79 -11.12 -19.99
C PRO A 116 2.70 -10.60 -21.12
N TYR A 117 3.97 -11.01 -21.11
CA TYR A 117 4.91 -10.71 -22.18
C TYR A 117 4.99 -11.84 -23.22
N THR A 118 4.34 -12.96 -22.96
CA THR A 118 4.30 -14.13 -23.84
C THR A 118 2.86 -14.62 -24.01
N PRO A 119 2.51 -15.15 -25.21
CA PRO A 119 1.13 -15.53 -25.52
C PRO A 119 0.58 -16.72 -24.69
N ASP A 120 1.45 -17.44 -23.99
CA ASP A 120 1.11 -18.59 -23.14
C ASP A 120 0.67 -18.20 -21.73
N LYS A 121 0.80 -16.91 -21.37
CA LYS A 121 0.38 -16.40 -20.07
C LYS A 121 -0.97 -15.70 -20.16
N GLU A 122 -1.87 -16.07 -19.24
CA GLU A 122 -3.16 -15.41 -19.12
C GLU A 122 -2.99 -13.98 -18.55
N PRO A 123 -3.71 -13.00 -19.10
CA PRO A 123 -3.72 -11.64 -18.59
C PRO A 123 -4.44 -11.55 -17.23
N ASN A 124 -4.08 -10.53 -16.45
CA ASN A 124 -4.85 -10.19 -15.27
C ASN A 124 -6.27 -9.75 -15.61
N ASP A 125 -7.23 -10.21 -14.82
CA ASP A 125 -8.60 -9.70 -14.83
C ASP A 125 -8.73 -8.54 -13.84
N ILE A 126 -8.73 -7.31 -14.36
CA ILE A 126 -8.82 -6.10 -13.53
C ILE A 126 -10.15 -5.99 -12.77
N PHE A 127 -11.23 -6.56 -13.32
CA PHE A 127 -12.53 -6.58 -12.64
C PHE A 127 -12.51 -7.57 -11.46
N ALA A 128 -11.92 -8.75 -11.62
CA ALA A 128 -11.74 -9.70 -10.52
C ALA A 128 -10.84 -9.11 -9.41
N ILE A 129 -9.75 -8.43 -9.79
CA ILE A 129 -8.89 -7.69 -8.84
C ILE A 129 -9.71 -6.64 -8.09
N GLY A 130 -10.46 -5.80 -8.80
CA GLY A 130 -11.28 -4.74 -8.20
C GLY A 130 -12.34 -5.30 -7.25
N GLU A 131 -12.99 -6.38 -7.64
CA GLU A 131 -13.99 -7.05 -6.79
C GLU A 131 -13.38 -7.64 -5.52
N GLY A 132 -12.18 -8.25 -5.61
CA GLY A 132 -11.46 -8.75 -4.44
C GLY A 132 -11.07 -7.63 -3.47
N VAL A 133 -10.59 -6.48 -3.99
CA VAL A 133 -10.29 -5.30 -3.17
C VAL A 133 -11.56 -4.73 -2.52
N ARG A 134 -12.67 -4.62 -3.29
CA ARG A 134 -13.96 -4.17 -2.78
C ARG A 134 -14.45 -5.05 -1.63
N LYS A 135 -14.38 -6.36 -1.80
CA LYS A 135 -14.77 -7.33 -0.76
C LYS A 135 -13.95 -7.13 0.52
N ALA A 136 -12.62 -7.03 0.40
CA ALA A 136 -11.76 -6.76 1.55
C ALA A 136 -12.12 -5.43 2.24
N TYR A 137 -12.44 -4.39 1.47
CA TYR A 137 -12.87 -3.09 1.99
C TYR A 137 -14.16 -3.21 2.83
N GLU A 138 -15.16 -3.89 2.27
CA GLU A 138 -16.47 -4.08 2.92
C GLU A 138 -16.37 -4.97 4.18
N GLU A 139 -15.46 -5.94 4.17
CA GLU A 139 -15.28 -6.87 5.30
C GLU A 139 -14.39 -6.30 6.42
N ILE A 140 -13.46 -5.39 6.12
CA ILE A 140 -12.48 -4.90 7.10
C ILE A 140 -12.72 -3.44 7.48
N LEU A 141 -12.77 -2.52 6.52
CA LEU A 141 -12.86 -1.09 6.82
C LEU A 141 -14.27 -0.64 7.21
N VAL A 142 -15.29 -1.11 6.53
CA VAL A 142 -16.68 -0.70 6.80
C VAL A 142 -17.12 -1.06 8.22
N PRO A 143 -16.92 -2.28 8.74
CA PRO A 143 -17.28 -2.62 10.11
C PRO A 143 -16.48 -1.84 11.15
N ALA A 144 -15.24 -1.44 10.82
CA ALA A 144 -14.40 -0.62 11.68
C ALA A 144 -14.77 0.88 11.68
N GLY A 145 -15.85 1.27 10.97
CA GLY A 145 -16.27 2.66 10.83
C GLY A 145 -15.26 3.49 10.04
N MET A 146 -14.67 2.90 8.99
CA MET A 146 -13.68 3.51 8.08
C MET A 146 -14.12 3.42 6.61
N GLY A 147 -15.42 3.43 6.37
CA GLY A 147 -16.01 3.37 5.01
C GLY A 147 -15.82 4.66 4.18
N ASP A 148 -15.11 5.65 4.69
CA ASP A 148 -14.73 6.90 4.04
C ASP A 148 -13.30 6.88 3.48
N VAL A 149 -12.52 5.83 3.74
CA VAL A 149 -11.13 5.69 3.28
C VAL A 149 -11.05 5.62 1.76
N LYS A 150 -10.25 6.49 1.16
CA LYS A 150 -10.04 6.53 -0.29
C LYS A 150 -8.96 5.54 -0.71
N ILE A 151 -9.19 4.85 -1.83
CA ILE A 151 -8.21 3.91 -2.39
C ILE A 151 -7.56 4.52 -3.62
N PHE A 152 -6.23 4.44 -3.70
CA PHE A 152 -5.43 4.87 -4.83
C PHE A 152 -4.61 3.71 -5.40
N THR A 153 -4.36 3.75 -6.71
CA THR A 153 -3.53 2.79 -7.44
C THR A 153 -2.61 3.52 -8.42
N GLU A 154 -1.48 2.88 -8.77
CA GLU A 154 -0.46 3.43 -9.69
C GLU A 154 -0.17 2.42 -10.82
N LEU A 155 -1.17 2.10 -11.63
CA LEU A 155 -1.15 1.00 -12.60
C LEU A 155 -0.47 1.34 -13.94
N GLY A 156 0.66 2.05 -13.91
CA GLY A 156 1.34 2.54 -15.13
C GLY A 156 1.62 1.46 -16.16
N ARG A 157 2.23 0.34 -15.77
CA ARG A 157 2.54 -0.77 -16.68
C ARG A 157 1.28 -1.39 -17.27
N PHE A 158 0.30 -1.70 -16.44
CA PHE A 158 -0.96 -2.29 -16.89
C PHE A 158 -1.67 -1.41 -17.92
N MET A 159 -1.67 -0.10 -17.73
CA MET A 159 -2.34 0.85 -18.60
C MET A 159 -1.59 1.13 -19.90
N LEU A 160 -0.25 1.17 -19.87
CA LEU A 160 0.53 1.72 -20.97
C LEU A 160 1.32 0.68 -21.77
N ALA A 161 1.78 -0.39 -21.13
CA ALA A 161 2.66 -1.36 -21.77
C ALA A 161 2.03 -2.11 -22.96
N PRO A 162 0.71 -2.42 -22.98
CA PRO A 162 0.08 -3.03 -24.15
C PRO A 162 0.07 -2.13 -25.40
N HIS A 163 0.34 -0.84 -25.25
CA HIS A 163 0.28 0.17 -26.32
C HIS A 163 1.66 0.70 -26.70
N GLY A 164 2.73 0.20 -26.07
CA GLY A 164 4.11 0.60 -26.35
C GLY A 164 4.87 -0.43 -27.17
N HIS A 165 5.82 0.05 -27.96
CA HIS A 165 6.79 -0.77 -28.68
C HIS A 165 8.20 -0.24 -28.39
N LEU A 166 9.15 -1.16 -28.24
CA LEU A 166 10.59 -0.89 -28.19
C LEU A 166 11.23 -1.24 -29.52
#